data_5c009e89c06436e65ff3e7a355dd909e
#
_entry.id   5c009e89c06436e65ff3e7a355dd909e
#
_cell.length_a   1.000
_cell.length_b   1.000
_cell.length_c   1.000
_cell.angle_alpha   90.00
_cell.angle_beta   90.00
_cell.angle_gamma   90.00
#
_symmetry.space_group_name_H-M   'P 1'
#
loop_
_entity.id
_entity.type
_entity.pdbx_description
1 polymer ?
#
loop_
_entity_poly.entity_id
_entity_poly.type
_entity_poly.pdbx_seq_one_letter_code
_entity_poly.pdbx_strand_id
1 'polypeptide(L)'
;WEMCIRDRGDIDLVVLSKAMDSQSREGTLREIASCLRSHKLATNIQVIGRAKVPIIKFVCPYGHFHIDISINQANGLQTAHFINRWLQKQPALRPLIMVVKQFLQQRALSEVFTGGLGSYSVTLMVLSFLQVHPKLQRGEMPPEQNLGALLMEFFELYGKNFGYDECAITVRGRGGYVSKRQRGFFDPRKPFMLSIEDPHDPEGDVSKGSFAIISVRSALGGAFDILHAALCERSNDLHNFRRRQRLLYNRQMQSTHVHFDADASDNRLHLTS
;
A
#
# COMPACT_ATOMS: atom_id res chain seq x y z
N TRP A 1 7.90 7.38 -19.86
CA TRP A 1 8.69 7.99 -18.76
C TRP A 1 7.82 8.41 -17.57
N GLU A 2 6.92 7.56 -17.12
CA GLU A 2 6.10 7.85 -15.95
C GLU A 2 5.99 6.63 -15.05
N MET A 3 7.08 6.29 -14.40
CA MET A 3 6.97 5.42 -13.24
C MET A 3 8.04 5.77 -12.21
N CYS A 4 7.91 6.99 -11.70
CA CYS A 4 8.54 7.35 -10.45
C CYS A 4 7.42 7.57 -9.44
N ILE A 5 7.02 6.53 -8.72
CA ILE A 5 6.43 6.74 -7.41
C ILE A 5 7.56 7.40 -6.65
N ARG A 6 7.48 8.72 -6.44
CA ARG A 6 8.43 9.51 -5.65
C ARG A 6 8.35 9.03 -4.21
N ASP A 7 9.04 7.98 -3.97
CA ASP A 7 9.60 7.65 -2.68
C ASP A 7 11.11 7.87 -2.80
N ARG A 8 11.87 8.00 -1.74
CA ARG A 8 13.34 8.01 -1.78
C ARG A 8 13.87 6.67 -2.29
N GLY A 9 13.26 6.16 -3.36
CA GLY A 9 13.59 4.93 -4.04
C GLY A 9 14.56 5.20 -5.17
N ASP A 10 15.39 4.22 -5.45
CA ASP A 10 16.30 4.22 -6.58
C ASP A 10 15.50 4.30 -7.89
N ILE A 11 16.03 4.97 -8.91
CA ILE A 11 15.46 4.96 -10.26
C ILE A 11 15.93 3.68 -10.94
N ASP A 12 15.01 2.76 -11.17
CA ASP A 12 15.30 1.51 -11.85
C ASP A 12 15.24 1.68 -13.38
N LEU A 13 16.35 1.45 -14.06
CA LEU A 13 16.45 1.49 -15.51
C LEU A 13 16.72 0.10 -16.06
N VAL A 14 16.04 -0.24 -17.14
CA VAL A 14 16.28 -1.49 -17.88
C VAL A 14 16.83 -1.13 -19.25
N VAL A 15 18.06 -1.56 -19.55
CA VAL A 15 18.65 -1.44 -20.88
C VAL A 15 18.33 -2.71 -21.66
N LEU A 16 17.61 -2.56 -22.79
CA LEU A 16 17.30 -3.66 -23.71
C LEU A 16 18.17 -3.53 -24.95
N SER A 17 18.97 -4.54 -25.23
CA SER A 17 19.79 -4.61 -26.44
C SER A 17 20.01 -6.03 -26.90
N LYS A 18 19.66 -6.33 -28.15
CA LYS A 18 19.92 -7.64 -28.78
C LYS A 18 21.44 -7.92 -28.93
N ALA A 19 22.23 -6.87 -29.12
CA ALA A 19 23.69 -7.00 -29.23
C ALA A 19 24.36 -7.47 -27.94
N MET A 20 23.71 -7.29 -26.79
CA MET A 20 24.22 -7.67 -25.47
C MET A 20 23.81 -9.10 -25.05
N ASP A 21 23.00 -9.80 -25.84
CA ASP A 21 22.57 -11.17 -25.52
C ASP A 21 23.72 -12.19 -25.67
N SER A 22 24.72 -11.89 -26.51
CA SER A 22 25.88 -12.74 -26.75
C SER A 22 27.08 -12.52 -25.81
N GLN A 23 27.03 -11.49 -24.99
CA GLN A 23 28.09 -11.12 -24.06
C GLN A 23 27.77 -11.54 -22.62
N SER A 24 28.81 -11.68 -21.80
CA SER A 24 28.63 -11.87 -20.37
C SER A 24 27.94 -10.64 -19.79
N ARG A 25 26.81 -10.82 -19.12
CA ARG A 25 26.05 -9.73 -18.47
C ARG A 25 26.92 -8.89 -17.54
N GLU A 26 27.83 -9.54 -16.80
CA GLU A 26 28.78 -8.85 -15.92
C GLU A 26 29.80 -8.00 -16.69
N GLY A 27 30.31 -8.51 -17.82
CA GLY A 27 31.22 -7.76 -18.70
C GLY A 27 30.57 -6.49 -19.21
N THR A 28 29.36 -6.62 -19.75
CA THR A 28 28.58 -5.47 -20.25
C THR A 28 28.27 -4.44 -19.18
N LEU A 29 27.94 -4.89 -17.94
CA LEU A 29 27.74 -3.95 -16.82
C LEU A 29 29.02 -3.18 -16.47
N ARG A 30 30.18 -3.83 -16.53
CA ARG A 30 31.48 -3.16 -16.30
C ARG A 30 31.82 -2.16 -17.39
N GLU A 31 31.49 -2.44 -18.65
CA GLU A 31 31.68 -1.51 -19.77
C GLU A 31 30.79 -0.27 -19.60
N ILE A 32 29.49 -0.46 -19.27
CA ILE A 32 28.57 0.64 -18.98
C ILE A 32 29.08 1.45 -17.77
N ALA A 33 29.54 0.81 -16.71
CA ALA A 33 30.07 1.48 -15.54
C ALA A 33 31.33 2.32 -15.89
N SER A 34 32.18 1.83 -16.77
CA SER A 34 33.36 2.55 -17.29
C SER A 34 32.94 3.78 -18.10
N CYS A 35 31.95 3.62 -18.98
CA CYS A 35 31.41 4.71 -19.79
C CYS A 35 30.78 5.80 -18.92
N LEU A 36 29.95 5.42 -17.93
CA LEU A 36 29.34 6.37 -16.98
C LEU A 36 30.40 7.16 -16.20
N ARG A 37 31.51 6.50 -15.83
CA ARG A 37 32.62 7.14 -15.13
C ARG A 37 33.38 8.11 -16.02
N SER A 38 33.74 7.71 -17.26
CA SER A 38 34.48 8.55 -18.19
C SER A 38 33.73 9.84 -18.59
N HIS A 39 32.39 9.75 -18.66
CA HIS A 39 31.54 10.90 -18.98
C HIS A 39 31.08 11.69 -17.74
N LYS A 40 31.58 11.36 -16.55
CA LYS A 40 31.23 12.01 -15.28
C LYS A 40 29.70 12.03 -14.99
N LEU A 41 28.97 11.02 -15.48
CA LEU A 41 27.52 10.89 -15.32
C LEU A 41 27.12 10.16 -14.03
N ALA A 42 28.11 9.56 -13.34
CA ALA A 42 27.87 8.75 -12.16
C ALA A 42 28.97 8.88 -11.11
N THR A 43 28.56 8.91 -9.85
CA THR A 43 29.44 8.80 -8.67
C THR A 43 29.03 7.56 -7.88
N ASN A 44 29.90 7.05 -7.02
CA ASN A 44 29.65 5.87 -6.16
C ASN A 44 29.18 4.63 -6.94
N ILE A 45 29.83 4.36 -8.09
CA ILE A 45 29.44 3.28 -9.00
C ILE A 45 29.80 1.92 -8.36
N GLN A 46 28.79 1.05 -8.21
CA GLN A 46 28.92 -0.33 -7.76
C GLN A 46 28.34 -1.28 -8.81
N VAL A 47 29.15 -2.28 -9.24
CA VAL A 47 28.69 -3.34 -10.14
C VAL A 47 28.39 -4.58 -9.31
N ILE A 48 27.13 -5.01 -9.26
CA ILE A 48 26.67 -6.19 -8.54
C ILE A 48 26.41 -7.29 -9.58
N GLY A 49 27.50 -7.93 -10.05
CA GLY A 49 27.44 -8.91 -11.15
C GLY A 49 26.97 -10.30 -10.75
N ARG A 50 27.12 -10.68 -9.45
CA ARG A 50 26.80 -12.04 -8.96
C ARG A 50 25.38 -12.17 -8.39
N ALA A 51 24.56 -11.13 -8.46
CA ALA A 51 23.17 -11.19 -8.02
C ALA A 51 22.31 -12.02 -9.00
N LYS A 52 21.14 -12.52 -8.55
CA LYS A 52 20.15 -13.17 -9.43
C LYS A 52 19.78 -12.29 -10.63
N VAL A 53 19.70 -10.98 -10.40
CA VAL A 53 19.61 -9.95 -11.42
C VAL A 53 20.84 -9.06 -11.27
N PRO A 54 21.83 -9.15 -12.18
CA PRO A 54 22.99 -8.28 -12.16
C PRO A 54 22.62 -6.83 -12.45
N ILE A 55 23.14 -5.88 -11.65
CA ILE A 55 22.84 -4.46 -11.74
C ILE A 55 24.07 -3.59 -11.57
N ILE A 56 23.97 -2.35 -12.05
CA ILE A 56 24.87 -1.25 -11.68
C ILE A 56 24.10 -0.30 -10.79
N LYS A 57 24.63 -0.03 -9.60
CA LYS A 57 24.13 1.04 -8.73
C LYS A 57 25.05 2.24 -8.78
N PHE A 58 24.51 3.44 -8.86
CA PHE A 58 25.26 4.67 -8.81
C PHE A 58 24.43 5.86 -8.37
N VAL A 59 25.08 6.96 -8.06
CA VAL A 59 24.44 8.24 -7.77
C VAL A 59 24.66 9.20 -8.94
N CYS A 60 23.59 9.74 -9.50
CA CYS A 60 23.66 10.77 -10.52
C CYS A 60 24.08 12.11 -9.88
N PRO A 61 25.15 12.77 -10.34
CA PRO A 61 25.60 14.04 -9.77
C PRO A 61 24.62 15.19 -10.00
N TYR A 62 23.76 15.07 -11.02
CA TYR A 62 22.72 16.05 -11.34
C TYR A 62 21.43 15.77 -10.58
N GLY A 63 21.39 16.09 -9.29
CA GLY A 63 20.21 15.93 -8.43
C GLY A 63 20.31 14.81 -7.40
N HIS A 64 21.47 14.14 -7.30
CA HIS A 64 21.77 13.12 -6.29
C HIS A 64 20.79 11.95 -6.25
N PHE A 65 20.25 11.58 -7.42
CA PHE A 65 19.38 10.42 -7.56
C PHE A 65 20.18 9.13 -7.53
N HIS A 66 19.71 8.16 -6.75
CA HIS A 66 20.18 6.79 -6.82
C HIS A 66 19.59 6.10 -8.04
N ILE A 67 20.42 5.48 -8.85
CA ILE A 67 20.01 4.83 -10.10
C ILE A 67 20.54 3.41 -10.12
N ASP A 68 19.65 2.46 -10.41
CA ASP A 68 19.98 1.07 -10.64
C ASP A 68 19.77 0.74 -12.12
N ILE A 69 20.78 0.20 -12.79
CA ILE A 69 20.66 -0.26 -14.19
C ILE A 69 20.75 -1.77 -14.26
N SER A 70 19.76 -2.40 -14.85
CA SER A 70 19.76 -3.82 -15.24
C SER A 70 19.77 -3.99 -16.76
N ILE A 71 20.24 -5.17 -17.25
CA ILE A 71 20.33 -5.45 -18.68
C ILE A 71 19.40 -6.59 -19.06
N ASN A 72 18.64 -6.41 -20.15
CA ASN A 72 17.76 -7.41 -20.76
C ASN A 72 16.82 -8.10 -19.76
N GLN A 73 16.30 -7.33 -18.79
CA GLN A 73 15.27 -7.79 -17.85
C GLN A 73 13.87 -7.43 -18.39
N ALA A 74 13.41 -8.16 -19.41
CA ALA A 74 12.11 -7.93 -20.03
C ALA A 74 10.95 -8.05 -19.02
N ASN A 75 11.10 -8.89 -17.99
CA ASN A 75 10.10 -9.05 -16.93
C ASN A 75 9.82 -7.75 -16.19
N GLY A 76 10.82 -6.88 -15.99
CA GLY A 76 10.64 -5.58 -15.35
C GLY A 76 9.67 -4.68 -16.13
N LEU A 77 9.79 -4.63 -17.46
CA LEU A 77 8.88 -3.86 -18.30
C LEU A 77 7.46 -4.41 -18.32
N GLN A 78 7.30 -5.74 -18.37
CA GLN A 78 5.99 -6.38 -18.30
C GLN A 78 5.31 -6.08 -16.97
N THR A 79 6.05 -6.15 -15.87
CA THR A 79 5.59 -5.79 -14.54
C THR A 79 5.19 -4.32 -14.48
N ALA A 80 5.99 -3.42 -15.02
CA ALA A 80 5.70 -1.99 -15.08
C ALA A 80 4.39 -1.71 -15.85
N HIS A 81 4.23 -2.31 -17.03
CA HIS A 81 3.00 -2.19 -17.82
C HIS A 81 1.77 -2.75 -17.09
N PHE A 82 1.94 -3.89 -16.40
CA PHE A 82 0.88 -4.49 -15.60
C PHE A 82 0.43 -3.54 -14.48
N ILE A 83 1.37 -3.02 -13.69
CA ILE A 83 1.07 -2.11 -12.58
C ILE A 83 0.44 -0.82 -13.10
N ASN A 84 0.98 -0.19 -14.15
CA ASN A 84 0.45 1.04 -14.71
C ASN A 84 -1.01 0.89 -15.18
N ARG A 85 -1.34 -0.24 -15.81
CA ARG A 85 -2.74 -0.56 -16.21
C ARG A 85 -3.67 -0.57 -14.99
N TRP A 86 -3.24 -1.15 -13.88
CA TRP A 86 -4.03 -1.20 -12.65
C TRP A 86 -4.12 0.14 -11.95
N LEU A 87 -3.05 0.95 -11.96
CA LEU A 87 -3.06 2.31 -11.42
C LEU A 87 -4.07 3.22 -12.13
N GLN A 88 -4.28 3.01 -13.44
CA GLN A 88 -5.32 3.72 -14.21
C GLN A 88 -6.73 3.23 -13.91
N LYS A 89 -6.90 1.94 -13.61
CA LYS A 89 -8.22 1.33 -13.36
C LYS A 89 -8.71 1.48 -11.93
N GLN A 90 -7.80 1.59 -10.97
CA GLN A 90 -8.07 1.59 -9.54
C GLN A 90 -7.48 2.85 -8.87
N PRO A 91 -8.25 3.93 -8.78
CA PRO A 91 -7.76 5.21 -8.24
C PRO A 91 -7.24 5.13 -6.80
N ALA A 92 -7.83 4.25 -5.97
CA ALA A 92 -7.38 4.02 -4.59
C ALA A 92 -6.03 3.27 -4.50
N LEU A 93 -5.58 2.62 -5.59
CA LEU A 93 -4.40 1.76 -5.56
C LEU A 93 -3.13 2.53 -5.19
N ARG A 94 -2.85 3.64 -5.89
CA ARG A 94 -1.64 4.46 -5.67
C ARG A 94 -1.56 5.02 -4.25
N PRO A 95 -2.57 5.73 -3.72
CA PRO A 95 -2.50 6.30 -2.38
C PRO A 95 -2.34 5.24 -1.29
N LEU A 96 -3.03 4.10 -1.40
CA LEU A 96 -2.89 3.01 -0.43
C LEU A 96 -1.50 2.39 -0.47
N ILE A 97 -0.93 2.11 -1.66
CA ILE A 97 0.45 1.62 -1.79
C ILE A 97 1.41 2.57 -1.10
N MET A 98 1.31 3.88 -1.34
CA MET A 98 2.23 4.86 -0.78
C MET A 98 2.17 4.89 0.74
N VAL A 99 0.97 4.88 1.32
CA VAL A 99 0.81 4.89 2.78
C VAL A 99 1.34 3.60 3.41
N VAL A 100 1.01 2.44 2.83
CA VAL A 100 1.49 1.14 3.35
C VAL A 100 3.01 1.01 3.23
N LYS A 101 3.61 1.43 2.11
CA LYS A 101 5.07 1.47 1.95
C LYS A 101 5.73 2.36 3.00
N GLN A 102 5.24 3.59 3.17
CA GLN A 102 5.77 4.53 4.16
C GLN A 102 5.65 3.98 5.57
N PHE A 103 4.53 3.35 5.91
CA PHE A 103 4.30 2.70 7.18
C PHE A 103 5.33 1.59 7.47
N LEU A 104 5.60 0.73 6.49
CA LEU A 104 6.58 -0.35 6.61
C LEU A 104 8.02 0.19 6.65
N GLN A 105 8.33 1.23 5.87
CA GLN A 105 9.65 1.85 5.83
C GLN A 105 10.02 2.47 7.18
N GLN A 106 9.09 3.17 7.83
CA GLN A 106 9.31 3.75 9.17
C GLN A 106 9.62 2.70 10.25
N ARG A 107 9.30 1.43 9.97
CA ARG A 107 9.52 0.29 10.87
C ARG A 107 10.66 -0.63 10.44
N ALA A 108 11.44 -0.21 9.43
CA ALA A 108 12.50 -1.01 8.81
C ALA A 108 12.01 -2.40 8.30
N LEU A 109 10.74 -2.46 7.83
CA LEU A 109 10.09 -3.67 7.30
C LEU A 109 9.88 -3.63 5.78
N SER A 110 10.50 -2.68 5.07
CA SER A 110 10.38 -2.51 3.61
C SER A 110 11.48 -3.19 2.81
N GLU A 111 12.57 -3.62 3.46
CA GLU A 111 13.74 -4.15 2.78
C GLU A 111 13.72 -5.69 2.72
N VAL A 112 13.74 -6.24 1.51
CA VAL A 112 13.75 -7.70 1.28
C VAL A 112 15.01 -8.35 1.87
N PHE A 113 16.13 -7.65 1.84
CA PHE A 113 17.40 -8.16 2.40
C PHE A 113 17.30 -8.43 3.90
N THR A 114 16.53 -7.66 4.64
CA THR A 114 16.26 -7.87 6.07
C THR A 114 14.99 -8.71 6.32
N GLY A 115 14.39 -9.25 5.26
CA GLY A 115 13.18 -10.08 5.33
C GLY A 115 11.87 -9.31 5.33
N GLY A 116 11.91 -8.00 5.10
CA GLY A 116 10.72 -7.17 4.97
C GLY A 116 9.97 -7.37 3.64
N LEU A 117 8.90 -6.62 3.43
CA LEU A 117 8.12 -6.64 2.20
C LEU A 117 8.67 -5.64 1.19
N GLY A 118 9.17 -6.12 0.06
CA GLY A 118 9.57 -5.28 -1.06
C GLY A 118 8.37 -4.53 -1.67
N SER A 119 8.66 -3.42 -2.36
CA SER A 119 7.64 -2.56 -2.97
C SER A 119 6.68 -3.30 -3.91
N TYR A 120 7.17 -4.28 -4.65
CA TYR A 120 6.34 -5.08 -5.56
C TYR A 120 5.35 -5.97 -4.79
N SER A 121 5.81 -6.66 -3.74
CA SER A 121 4.94 -7.45 -2.87
C SER A 121 3.83 -6.60 -2.24
N VAL A 122 4.17 -5.41 -1.72
CA VAL A 122 3.19 -4.47 -1.16
C VAL A 122 2.18 -4.05 -2.24
N THR A 123 2.64 -3.74 -3.45
CA THR A 123 1.75 -3.37 -4.56
C THR A 123 0.76 -4.47 -4.89
N LEU A 124 1.21 -5.73 -4.97
CA LEU A 124 0.34 -6.86 -5.26
C LEU A 124 -0.63 -7.17 -4.12
N MET A 125 -0.22 -6.99 -2.85
CA MET A 125 -1.12 -7.13 -1.69
C MET A 125 -2.25 -6.10 -1.74
N VAL A 126 -1.92 -4.81 -1.96
CA VAL A 126 -2.93 -3.75 -2.06
C VAL A 126 -3.83 -3.96 -3.27
N LEU A 127 -3.27 -4.36 -4.41
CA LEU A 127 -4.04 -4.67 -5.62
C LEU A 127 -5.02 -5.82 -5.36
N SER A 128 -4.55 -6.94 -4.81
CA SER A 128 -5.40 -8.08 -4.46
C SER A 128 -6.52 -7.68 -3.52
N PHE A 129 -6.20 -6.93 -2.46
CA PHE A 129 -7.19 -6.43 -1.51
C PHE A 129 -8.31 -5.64 -2.21
N LEU A 130 -7.96 -4.71 -3.10
CA LEU A 130 -8.95 -3.92 -3.84
C LEU A 130 -9.75 -4.76 -4.85
N GLN A 131 -9.11 -5.77 -5.48
CA GLN A 131 -9.78 -6.67 -6.41
C GLN A 131 -10.84 -7.53 -5.74
N VAL A 132 -10.57 -8.06 -4.54
CA VAL A 132 -11.46 -8.99 -3.85
C VAL A 132 -12.40 -8.32 -2.87
N HIS A 133 -12.27 -7.01 -2.65
CA HIS A 133 -13.06 -6.26 -1.67
C HIS A 133 -14.56 -6.27 -2.00
N PRO A 134 -15.42 -6.83 -1.13
CA PRO A 134 -16.82 -7.10 -1.49
C PRO A 134 -17.62 -5.87 -1.88
N LYS A 135 -17.49 -4.76 -1.14
CA LYS A 135 -18.23 -3.52 -1.41
C LYS A 135 -17.75 -2.83 -2.69
N LEU A 136 -16.44 -2.94 -3.02
CA LEU A 136 -15.91 -2.41 -4.27
C LEU A 136 -16.40 -3.23 -5.47
N GLN A 137 -16.44 -4.56 -5.35
CA GLN A 137 -16.95 -5.44 -6.40
C GLN A 137 -18.42 -5.21 -6.72
N ARG A 138 -19.23 -4.86 -5.69
CA ARG A 138 -20.65 -4.54 -5.87
C ARG A 138 -20.92 -3.09 -6.25
N GLY A 139 -19.89 -2.23 -6.33
CA GLY A 139 -20.05 -0.81 -6.62
C GLY A 139 -20.73 0.00 -5.49
N GLU A 140 -20.77 -0.56 -4.28
CA GLU A 140 -21.41 0.09 -3.11
C GLU A 140 -20.53 1.15 -2.46
N MET A 141 -19.25 1.16 -2.77
CA MET A 141 -18.27 2.04 -2.14
C MET A 141 -17.39 2.70 -3.21
N PRO A 142 -17.45 4.01 -3.42
CA PRO A 142 -16.50 4.72 -4.28
C PRO A 142 -15.13 4.74 -3.60
N PRO A 143 -14.09 4.16 -4.24
CA PRO A 143 -12.81 3.92 -3.58
C PRO A 143 -12.08 5.20 -3.19
N GLU A 144 -12.19 6.26 -3.99
CA GLU A 144 -11.50 7.54 -3.77
C GLU A 144 -12.00 8.27 -2.52
N GLN A 145 -13.27 8.09 -2.17
CA GLN A 145 -13.90 8.73 -1.02
C GLN A 145 -13.74 7.94 0.27
N ASN A 146 -13.22 6.71 0.19
CA ASN A 146 -13.17 5.78 1.31
C ASN A 146 -11.76 5.25 1.61
N LEU A 147 -10.70 6.01 1.26
CA LEU A 147 -9.30 5.59 1.43
C LEU A 147 -8.96 5.23 2.87
N GLY A 148 -9.48 5.97 3.85
CA GLY A 148 -9.25 5.69 5.27
C GLY A 148 -9.87 4.37 5.73
N ALA A 149 -11.11 4.08 5.32
CA ALA A 149 -11.78 2.82 5.60
C ALA A 149 -11.04 1.64 4.94
N LEU A 150 -10.68 1.79 3.66
CA LEU A 150 -9.93 0.78 2.92
C LEU A 150 -8.55 0.52 3.55
N LEU A 151 -7.87 1.55 4.04
CA LEU A 151 -6.58 1.37 4.74
C LEU A 151 -6.75 0.57 6.04
N MET A 152 -7.78 0.88 6.81
CA MET A 152 -8.08 0.14 8.05
C MET A 152 -8.43 -1.32 7.76
N GLU A 153 -9.30 -1.57 6.78
CA GLU A 153 -9.68 -2.93 6.39
C GLU A 153 -8.49 -3.71 5.80
N PHE A 154 -7.56 -3.04 5.11
CA PHE A 154 -6.29 -3.64 4.68
C PHE A 154 -5.42 -4.07 5.87
N PHE A 155 -5.28 -3.20 6.88
CA PHE A 155 -4.53 -3.52 8.10
C PHE A 155 -5.19 -4.64 8.90
N GLU A 156 -6.50 -4.64 8.99
CA GLU A 156 -7.27 -5.72 9.64
C GLU A 156 -7.06 -7.05 8.92
N LEU A 157 -7.25 -7.06 7.59
CA LEU A 157 -7.11 -8.28 6.81
C LEU A 157 -5.72 -8.88 6.99
N TYR A 158 -4.67 -8.15 6.64
CA TYR A 158 -3.32 -8.70 6.63
C TYR A 158 -2.65 -8.73 8.02
N GLY A 159 -3.13 -7.97 8.96
CA GLY A 159 -2.65 -8.01 10.34
C GLY A 159 -3.28 -9.11 11.18
N LYS A 160 -4.55 -9.47 10.91
CA LYS A 160 -5.33 -10.35 11.79
C LYS A 160 -6.01 -11.51 11.08
N ASN A 161 -6.64 -11.28 9.94
CA ASN A 161 -7.64 -12.18 9.38
C ASN A 161 -7.16 -13.00 8.18
N PHE A 162 -6.01 -12.65 7.57
CA PHE A 162 -5.49 -13.37 6.41
C PHE A 162 -4.96 -14.75 6.80
N GLY A 163 -5.36 -15.77 6.07
CA GLY A 163 -4.96 -17.17 6.29
C GLY A 163 -3.56 -17.49 5.76
N TYR A 164 -2.52 -16.94 6.40
CA TYR A 164 -1.12 -17.10 5.97
C TYR A 164 -0.68 -18.56 5.79
N ASP A 165 -1.23 -19.49 6.56
CA ASP A 165 -0.78 -20.89 6.53
C ASP A 165 -1.29 -21.65 5.29
N GLU A 166 -2.42 -21.25 4.74
CA GLU A 166 -3.08 -22.00 3.68
C GLU A 166 -3.24 -21.23 2.37
N CYS A 167 -3.32 -19.89 2.45
CA CYS A 167 -3.67 -19.04 1.32
C CYS A 167 -2.45 -18.40 0.66
N ALA A 168 -2.41 -18.44 -0.67
CA ALA A 168 -1.57 -17.57 -1.49
C ALA A 168 -2.42 -16.53 -2.21
N ILE A 169 -1.86 -15.36 -2.40
CA ILE A 169 -2.49 -14.25 -3.11
C ILE A 169 -2.28 -14.45 -4.61
N THR A 170 -3.33 -14.27 -5.42
CA THR A 170 -3.20 -14.09 -6.87
C THR A 170 -3.92 -12.82 -7.31
N VAL A 171 -3.29 -12.06 -8.22
CA VAL A 171 -3.87 -10.85 -8.83
C VAL A 171 -4.29 -11.07 -10.28
N ARG A 172 -4.22 -12.30 -10.75
CA ARG A 172 -4.61 -12.67 -12.12
C ARG A 172 -6.13 -12.63 -12.28
N GLY A 173 -6.58 -12.18 -13.45
CA GLY A 173 -8.01 -12.06 -13.74
C GLY A 173 -8.71 -11.06 -12.79
N ARG A 174 -9.62 -11.59 -11.99
CA ARG A 174 -10.35 -10.81 -10.97
C ARG A 174 -9.65 -10.74 -9.61
N GLY A 175 -8.47 -11.36 -9.49
CA GLY A 175 -7.80 -11.56 -8.21
C GLY A 175 -8.48 -12.61 -7.33
N GLY A 176 -7.82 -13.00 -6.25
CA GLY A 176 -8.36 -14.00 -5.33
C GLY A 176 -7.31 -14.59 -4.40
N TYR A 177 -7.76 -15.58 -3.64
CA TYR A 177 -6.90 -16.41 -2.80
C TYR A 177 -6.93 -17.85 -3.31
N VAL A 178 -5.76 -18.46 -3.38
CA VAL A 178 -5.59 -19.84 -3.86
C VAL A 178 -4.89 -20.68 -2.80
N SER A 179 -5.10 -21.99 -2.83
CA SER A 179 -4.43 -22.89 -1.90
C SER A 179 -2.93 -22.95 -2.19
N LYS A 180 -2.10 -22.69 -1.17
CA LYS A 180 -0.65 -22.85 -1.25
C LYS A 180 -0.24 -24.26 -1.65
N ARG A 181 -0.93 -25.28 -1.13
CA ARG A 181 -0.64 -26.68 -1.43
C ARG A 181 -0.86 -26.99 -2.91
N GLN A 182 -1.97 -26.50 -3.47
CA GLN A 182 -2.28 -26.70 -4.90
C GLN A 182 -1.31 -25.95 -5.82
N ARG A 183 -0.77 -24.81 -5.38
CA ARG A 183 0.16 -23.98 -6.16
C ARG A 183 1.64 -24.31 -5.93
N GLY A 184 1.96 -25.25 -5.04
CA GLY A 184 3.34 -25.61 -4.74
C GLY A 184 4.09 -24.58 -3.88
N PHE A 185 3.39 -23.62 -3.26
CA PHE A 185 3.99 -22.59 -2.39
C PHE A 185 4.07 -23.01 -0.92
N PHE A 186 3.54 -24.18 -0.57
CA PHE A 186 3.48 -24.64 0.81
C PHE A 186 4.84 -25.20 1.26
N ASP A 187 5.42 -24.59 2.30
CA ASP A 187 6.58 -25.12 3.01
C ASP A 187 6.13 -25.60 4.40
N PRO A 188 6.20 -26.93 4.70
CA PRO A 188 5.82 -27.47 6.01
C PRO A 188 6.62 -26.90 7.18
N ARG A 189 7.87 -26.44 6.93
CA ARG A 189 8.74 -25.87 7.96
C ARG A 189 8.37 -24.43 8.29
N LYS A 190 7.75 -23.71 7.34
CA LYS A 190 7.41 -22.30 7.43
C LYS A 190 6.03 -22.03 6.80
N PRO A 191 4.95 -22.67 7.28
CA PRO A 191 3.62 -22.53 6.68
C PRO A 191 3.10 -21.10 6.72
N PHE A 192 3.51 -20.34 7.74
CA PHE A 192 3.10 -18.95 7.99
C PHE A 192 3.68 -17.91 7.01
N MET A 193 4.57 -18.32 6.10
CA MET A 193 5.15 -17.38 5.13
C MET A 193 4.07 -16.82 4.21
N LEU A 194 4.18 -15.55 3.87
CA LEU A 194 3.35 -14.96 2.81
C LEU A 194 3.72 -15.60 1.47
N SER A 195 2.73 -15.89 0.65
CA SER A 195 2.92 -16.33 -0.74
C SER A 195 2.08 -15.48 -1.68
N ILE A 196 2.72 -14.92 -2.69
CA ILE A 196 2.10 -14.08 -3.72
C ILE A 196 2.53 -14.61 -5.08
N GLU A 197 1.56 -15.12 -5.84
CA GLU A 197 1.77 -15.57 -7.22
C GLU A 197 2.22 -14.40 -8.10
N ASP A 198 3.32 -14.57 -8.85
CA ASP A 198 3.71 -13.58 -9.84
C ASP A 198 2.70 -13.57 -10.98
N PRO A 199 2.10 -12.42 -11.35
CA PRO A 199 1.14 -12.36 -12.44
C PRO A 199 1.71 -12.81 -13.81
N HIS A 200 3.03 -12.81 -13.99
CA HIS A 200 3.72 -13.21 -15.21
C HIS A 200 4.31 -14.62 -15.13
N ASP A 201 4.52 -15.15 -13.95
CA ASP A 201 5.06 -16.48 -13.68
C ASP A 201 4.24 -17.19 -12.59
N PRO A 202 3.27 -18.05 -12.96
CA PRO A 202 2.39 -18.72 -11.99
C PRO A 202 3.11 -19.63 -10.98
N GLU A 203 4.34 -20.05 -11.28
CA GLU A 203 5.16 -20.87 -10.37
C GLU A 203 6.07 -20.00 -9.48
N GLY A 204 6.15 -18.70 -9.78
CA GLY A 204 6.93 -17.72 -9.05
C GLY A 204 6.20 -17.19 -7.83
N ASP A 205 6.85 -17.24 -6.67
CA ASP A 205 6.41 -16.54 -5.45
C ASP A 205 7.23 -15.26 -5.25
N VAL A 206 6.56 -14.12 -5.41
CA VAL A 206 7.16 -12.78 -5.29
C VAL A 206 7.60 -12.47 -3.86
N SER A 207 6.93 -13.05 -2.88
CA SER A 207 7.15 -12.78 -1.45
C SER A 207 8.12 -13.74 -0.76
N LYS A 208 8.72 -14.68 -1.50
CA LYS A 208 9.61 -15.73 -0.96
C LYS A 208 10.76 -15.20 -0.10
N GLY A 209 11.23 -13.97 -0.36
CA GLY A 209 12.28 -13.30 0.41
C GLY A 209 11.82 -12.65 1.71
N SER A 210 10.50 -12.57 1.97
CA SER A 210 9.93 -11.81 3.10
C SER A 210 9.85 -12.65 4.37
N PHE A 211 11.00 -13.11 4.88
CA PHE A 211 11.06 -14.04 6.03
C PHE A 211 10.68 -13.38 7.37
N ALA A 212 10.66 -12.04 7.47
CA ALA A 212 10.19 -11.32 8.65
C ALA A 212 8.68 -11.06 8.64
N ILE A 213 7.89 -11.88 7.92
CA ILE A 213 6.45 -11.68 7.75
C ILE A 213 5.68 -11.64 9.08
N ILE A 214 6.13 -12.34 10.12
CA ILE A 214 5.51 -12.29 11.45
C ILE A 214 5.58 -10.88 12.01
N SER A 215 6.73 -10.20 11.88
CA SER A 215 6.90 -8.79 12.30
C SER A 215 6.03 -7.85 11.48
N VAL A 216 5.94 -8.07 10.16
CA VAL A 216 5.04 -7.30 9.29
C VAL A 216 3.59 -7.47 9.72
N ARG A 217 3.12 -8.71 9.91
CA ARG A 217 1.77 -9.02 10.38
C ARG A 217 1.47 -8.34 11.72
N SER A 218 2.39 -8.43 12.68
CA SER A 218 2.26 -7.78 13.99
C SER A 218 2.17 -6.25 13.86
N ALA A 219 2.98 -5.65 13.00
CA ALA A 219 2.95 -4.21 12.76
C ALA A 219 1.62 -3.75 12.14
N LEU A 220 1.11 -4.47 11.13
CA LEU A 220 -0.19 -4.17 10.50
C LEU A 220 -1.34 -4.34 11.49
N GLY A 221 -1.34 -5.43 12.29
CA GLY A 221 -2.35 -5.68 13.31
C GLY A 221 -2.36 -4.61 14.41
N GLY A 222 -1.17 -4.21 14.88
CA GLY A 222 -1.04 -3.12 15.85
C GLY A 222 -1.51 -1.76 15.30
N ALA A 223 -1.25 -1.49 14.02
CA ALA A 223 -1.76 -0.28 13.37
C ALA A 223 -3.29 -0.27 13.31
N PHE A 224 -3.91 -1.41 12.98
CA PHE A 224 -5.36 -1.55 13.03
C PHE A 224 -5.90 -1.25 14.42
N ASP A 225 -5.33 -1.85 15.47
CA ASP A 225 -5.80 -1.69 16.84
C ASP A 225 -5.75 -0.23 17.29
N ILE A 226 -4.65 0.46 17.01
CA ILE A 226 -4.48 1.88 17.37
C ILE A 226 -5.49 2.76 16.62
N LEU A 227 -5.62 2.58 15.31
CA LEU A 227 -6.55 3.37 14.50
C LEU A 227 -8.00 3.09 14.88
N HIS A 228 -8.36 1.84 15.12
CA HIS A 228 -9.70 1.44 15.53
C HIS A 228 -10.06 2.05 16.90
N ALA A 229 -9.17 1.97 17.88
CA ALA A 229 -9.38 2.57 19.20
C ALA A 229 -9.58 4.11 19.10
N ALA A 230 -8.73 4.78 18.33
CA ALA A 230 -8.83 6.24 18.11
C ALA A 230 -10.14 6.65 17.43
N LEU A 231 -10.63 5.85 16.46
CA LEU A 231 -11.92 6.09 15.80
C LEU A 231 -13.11 5.88 16.74
N CYS A 232 -13.08 4.85 17.58
CA CYS A 232 -14.12 4.61 18.58
C CYS A 232 -14.19 5.76 19.59
N GLU A 233 -13.05 6.23 20.10
CA GLU A 233 -12.97 7.39 21.00
C GLU A 233 -13.57 8.64 20.33
N ARG A 234 -13.13 8.96 19.11
CA ARG A 234 -13.63 10.12 18.36
C ARG A 234 -15.12 10.03 18.06
N SER A 235 -15.62 8.84 17.73
CA SER A 235 -17.06 8.61 17.52
C SER A 235 -17.86 8.90 18.78
N ASN A 236 -17.39 8.44 19.95
CA ASN A 236 -18.03 8.69 21.22
C ASN A 236 -18.05 10.19 21.56
N ASP A 237 -16.95 10.90 21.32
CA ASP A 237 -16.86 12.36 21.51
C ASP A 237 -17.89 13.09 20.65
N LEU A 238 -17.99 12.76 19.38
CA LEU A 238 -18.98 13.34 18.46
C LEU A 238 -20.42 13.04 18.89
N HIS A 239 -20.69 11.83 19.35
CA HIS A 239 -22.01 11.46 19.88
C HIS A 239 -22.37 12.28 21.09
N ASN A 240 -21.46 12.40 22.06
CA ASN A 240 -21.62 13.18 23.27
C ASN A 240 -21.81 14.69 22.97
N PHE A 241 -21.05 15.24 22.02
CA PHE A 241 -21.21 16.62 21.56
C PHE A 241 -22.60 16.87 20.96
N ARG A 242 -23.06 16.00 20.04
CA ARG A 242 -24.40 16.08 19.45
C ARG A 242 -25.53 15.97 20.50
N ARG A 243 -25.34 15.09 21.50
CA ARG A 243 -26.28 14.97 22.62
C ARG A 243 -26.35 16.25 23.45
N ARG A 244 -25.21 16.85 23.77
CA ARG A 244 -25.15 18.14 24.51
C ARG A 244 -25.83 19.27 23.73
N GLN A 245 -25.60 19.36 22.43
CA GLN A 245 -26.25 20.37 21.58
C GLN A 245 -27.78 20.21 21.55
N ARG A 246 -28.29 18.98 21.43
CA ARG A 246 -29.73 18.72 21.52
C ARG A 246 -30.33 19.15 22.86
N LEU A 247 -29.64 18.88 23.96
CA LEU A 247 -30.12 19.28 25.28
C LEU A 247 -30.16 20.80 25.44
N LEU A 248 -29.16 21.51 24.93
CA LEU A 248 -29.13 22.96 24.94
C LEU A 248 -30.26 23.57 24.10
N TYR A 249 -30.47 23.05 22.90
CA TYR A 249 -31.56 23.47 22.03
C TYR A 249 -32.92 23.26 22.67
N ASN A 250 -33.18 22.09 23.27
CA ASN A 250 -34.46 21.81 23.95
C ASN A 250 -34.66 22.73 25.18
N ARG A 251 -33.59 23.06 25.92
CA ARG A 251 -33.72 24.06 27.05
C ARG A 251 -34.06 25.44 26.53
N GLN A 252 -33.46 25.89 25.44
CA GLN A 252 -33.78 27.21 24.86
C GLN A 252 -35.24 27.25 24.38
N MET A 253 -35.73 26.20 23.73
CA MET A 253 -37.12 26.12 23.27
C MET A 253 -38.11 26.10 24.43
N GLN A 254 -37.80 25.41 25.51
CA GLN A 254 -38.65 25.43 26.71
C GLN A 254 -38.67 26.80 27.37
N SER A 255 -37.53 27.52 27.40
CA SER A 255 -37.49 28.90 27.96
C SER A 255 -38.29 29.90 27.14
N THR A 256 -38.31 29.75 25.80
CA THR A 256 -39.12 30.59 24.92
C THR A 256 -40.61 30.29 25.04
N HIS A 257 -41.03 29.07 25.26
CA HIS A 257 -42.44 28.72 25.50
C HIS A 257 -42.95 29.30 26.84
N VAL A 258 -42.10 29.26 27.91
CA VAL A 258 -42.47 29.84 29.20
C VAL A 258 -42.64 31.36 29.13
N HIS A 259 -41.85 32.06 28.32
CA HIS A 259 -42.03 33.49 28.07
C HIS A 259 -43.29 33.84 27.29
N PHE A 260 -43.68 33.01 26.29
CA PHE A 260 -44.92 33.23 25.53
C PHE A 260 -46.18 33.01 26.38
N ASP A 261 -46.17 32.05 27.30
CA ASP A 261 -47.29 31.79 28.22
C ASP A 261 -47.39 32.85 29.34
N ALA A 262 -46.28 33.45 29.76
CA ALA A 262 -46.27 34.54 30.72
C ALA A 262 -46.85 35.85 30.16
N ASP A 263 -46.50 36.19 28.89
CA ASP A 263 -47.08 37.37 28.19
C ASP A 263 -48.55 37.18 27.82
N ALA A 264 -49.00 35.95 27.60
CA ALA A 264 -50.43 35.65 27.32
C ALA A 264 -51.32 35.72 28.56
N SER A 265 -50.76 35.50 29.77
CA SER A 265 -51.49 35.63 31.03
C SER A 265 -51.62 37.09 31.49
N ASP A 266 -50.65 37.95 31.23
CA ASP A 266 -50.70 39.39 31.59
C ASP A 266 -51.70 40.21 30.72
N ASN A 267 -51.87 39.81 29.44
CA ASN A 267 -52.82 40.47 28.55
C ASN A 267 -54.31 40.09 28.81
N ARG A 268 -54.62 39.12 29.68
CA ARG A 268 -56.00 38.79 30.10
C ARG A 268 -56.50 39.59 31.29
N LEU A 269 -55.62 40.29 32.01
CA LEU A 269 -55.98 41.09 33.18
C LEU A 269 -56.37 42.55 32.86
N HIS A 270 -56.23 43.00 31.63
CA HIS A 270 -56.56 44.38 31.23
C HIS A 270 -57.87 44.52 30.38
N LEU A 271 -58.68 43.48 30.27
CA LEU A 271 -59.96 43.51 29.50
C LEU A 271 -61.24 43.35 30.35
N THR A 272 -61.16 43.49 31.69
CA THR A 272 -62.40 43.55 32.55
C THR A 272 -62.27 44.74 33.51
N SER A 273 -62.61 45.92 32.97
CA SER A 273 -63.06 47.08 33.74
C SER A 273 -63.86 48.04 32.82
#